data_55def0cf6510f6f476202cd5bb92046d
#
_entry.id   55def0cf6510f6f476202cd5bb92046d
#
_cell.length_a   1.000
_cell.length_b   1.000
_cell.length_c   1.000
_cell.angle_alpha   90.00
_cell.angle_beta   90.00
_cell.angle_gamma   90.00
#
_symmetry.space_group_name_H-M   'P 1'
#
loop_
_entity.id
_entity.type
_entity.pdbx_description
1 polymer ?
#
loop_
_entity_poly.entity_id
_entity_poly.type
_entity_poly.pdbx_seq_one_letter_code
_entity_poly.pdbx_strand_id
1 'polypeptide(L)'
;MIEPGSPAPPFTLPDQDGNRVSLADFEGQTVVLVFYPADFSPVCTDQLSVYQEVLPQLEEQGAKLVGISVDGAFCHKAFQQHQGIGIPLLADFHPKGEVAKAYGVWSEDHGV
;
A
#
# COMPACT_ATOMS: atom_id res chain seq x y z
N MET A 1 4.66 9.75 12.94
CA MET A 1 4.52 8.30 12.69
C MET A 1 4.02 7.64 13.99
N ILE A 2 3.17 6.62 13.86
CA ILE A 2 2.67 5.92 15.06
C ILE A 2 3.80 5.15 15.73
N GLU A 3 3.67 4.98 17.06
CA GLU A 3 4.70 4.32 17.86
C GLU A 3 4.60 2.79 17.73
N PRO A 4 5.75 2.07 17.70
CA PRO A 4 5.72 0.62 17.78
C PRO A 4 5.00 0.14 19.03
N GLY A 5 4.18 -0.91 18.90
CA GLY A 5 3.37 -1.44 19.99
C GLY A 5 2.01 -0.80 20.12
N SER A 6 1.73 0.28 19.38
CA SER A 6 0.42 0.90 19.34
C SER A 6 -0.49 0.18 18.36
N PRO A 7 -1.83 0.17 18.58
CA PRO A 7 -2.76 -0.39 17.61
C PRO A 7 -2.66 0.33 16.27
N ALA A 8 -2.68 -0.43 15.17
CA ALA A 8 -2.70 0.15 13.83
C ALA A 8 -4.06 0.81 13.57
N PRO A 9 -4.09 2.04 13.03
CA PRO A 9 -5.35 2.68 12.67
C PRO A 9 -6.11 1.85 11.64
N PRO A 10 -7.43 1.65 11.82
CA PRO A 10 -8.23 0.91 10.86
C PRO A 10 -8.40 1.67 9.56
N PHE A 11 -8.56 0.95 8.47
CA PHE A 11 -8.85 1.55 7.17
C PHE A 11 -9.67 0.61 6.30
N THR A 12 -10.34 1.17 5.30
CA THR A 12 -10.99 0.44 4.23
C THR A 12 -10.73 1.24 2.95
N LEU A 13 -10.02 0.64 2.00
CA LEU A 13 -9.64 1.29 0.74
C LEU A 13 -9.91 0.35 -0.42
N PRO A 14 -10.22 0.90 -1.63
CA PRO A 14 -10.32 0.05 -2.82
C PRO A 14 -8.93 -0.41 -3.27
N ASP A 15 -8.87 -1.63 -3.78
CA ASP A 15 -7.67 -2.13 -4.42
C ASP A 15 -7.66 -1.75 -5.91
N GLN A 16 -6.70 -2.28 -6.68
CA GLN A 16 -6.56 -1.98 -8.11
C GLN A 16 -7.75 -2.45 -8.96
N ASP A 17 -8.55 -3.36 -8.45
CA ASP A 17 -9.74 -3.88 -9.13
C ASP A 17 -11.03 -3.25 -8.61
N GLY A 18 -10.92 -2.27 -7.69
CA GLY A 18 -12.06 -1.60 -7.09
C GLY A 18 -12.70 -2.36 -5.94
N ASN A 19 -12.14 -3.47 -5.51
CA ASN A 19 -12.66 -4.23 -4.39
C ASN A 19 -12.23 -3.57 -3.08
N ARG A 20 -13.11 -3.55 -2.09
CA ARG A 20 -12.79 -2.96 -0.79
C ARG A 20 -11.92 -3.89 0.03
N VAL A 21 -10.81 -3.34 0.52
CA VAL A 21 -9.87 -4.06 1.38
C VAL A 21 -9.75 -3.31 2.70
N SER A 22 -9.96 -4.01 3.79
CA SER A 22 -9.88 -3.44 5.14
C SER A 22 -8.74 -4.07 5.92
N LEU A 23 -8.17 -3.32 6.87
CA LEU A 23 -7.14 -3.86 7.74
C LEU A 23 -7.65 -5.12 8.47
N ALA A 24 -8.92 -5.13 8.86
CA ALA A 24 -9.54 -6.27 9.54
C ALA A 24 -9.51 -7.56 8.70
N ASP A 25 -9.40 -7.46 7.38
CA ASP A 25 -9.32 -8.63 6.50
C ASP A 25 -8.04 -9.43 6.72
N PHE A 26 -7.03 -8.81 7.33
CA PHE A 26 -5.74 -9.44 7.62
C PHE A 26 -5.59 -9.85 9.08
N GLU A 27 -6.68 -9.87 9.83
CA GLU A 27 -6.65 -10.22 11.25
C GLU A 27 -6.03 -11.61 11.43
N GLY A 28 -5.11 -11.72 12.39
CA GLY A 28 -4.38 -12.96 12.63
C GLY A 28 -3.20 -13.20 11.69
N GLN A 29 -2.92 -12.26 10.78
CA GLN A 29 -1.80 -12.34 9.84
C GLN A 29 -0.85 -11.18 10.03
N THR A 30 0.43 -11.38 9.71
CA THR A 30 1.39 -10.29 9.65
C THR A 30 1.22 -9.57 8.32
N VAL A 31 1.05 -8.25 8.37
CA VAL A 31 0.87 -7.41 7.20
C VAL A 31 1.97 -6.36 7.14
N VAL A 32 2.61 -6.24 6.00
CA VAL A 32 3.60 -5.19 5.74
C VAL A 32 2.94 -4.16 4.82
N LEU A 33 2.67 -2.96 5.36
CA LEU A 33 2.10 -1.86 4.59
C LEU A 33 3.23 -1.00 4.04
N VAL A 34 3.27 -0.84 2.73
CA VAL A 34 4.28 -0.03 2.05
C VAL A 34 3.61 1.23 1.54
N PHE A 35 3.86 2.35 2.22
CA PHE A 35 3.39 3.66 1.75
C PHE A 35 4.41 4.21 0.76
N TYR A 36 3.94 4.68 -0.38
CA TYR A 36 4.82 5.24 -1.41
C TYR A 36 4.17 6.47 -2.05
N PRO A 37 4.97 7.41 -2.59
CA PRO A 37 4.42 8.70 -3.06
C PRO A 37 3.51 8.59 -4.27
N ALA A 38 3.87 7.83 -5.27
CA ALA A 38 3.08 7.78 -6.51
C ALA A 38 3.46 6.60 -7.38
N ASP A 39 2.47 6.04 -8.10
CA ASP A 39 2.70 5.07 -9.15
C ASP A 39 3.59 5.70 -10.23
N PHE A 40 4.39 4.88 -10.89
CA PHE A 40 5.28 5.28 -11.99
C PHE A 40 6.42 6.23 -11.60
N SER A 41 6.57 6.60 -10.32
CA SER A 41 7.78 7.34 -9.94
C SER A 41 8.97 6.39 -9.99
N PRO A 42 10.15 6.85 -10.47
CA PRO A 42 11.31 5.94 -10.66
C PRO A 42 11.74 5.23 -9.38
N VAL A 43 11.83 5.94 -8.27
CA VAL A 43 12.26 5.36 -6.99
C VAL A 43 11.25 4.35 -6.48
N CYS A 44 9.96 4.69 -6.53
CA CYS A 44 8.89 3.80 -6.06
C CYS A 44 8.79 2.55 -6.92
N THR A 45 8.95 2.70 -8.24
CA THR A 45 8.93 1.56 -9.15
C THR A 45 10.04 0.58 -8.80
N ASP A 46 11.26 1.07 -8.55
CA ASP A 46 12.39 0.21 -8.17
C ASP A 46 12.14 -0.47 -6.83
N GLN A 47 11.63 0.25 -5.83
CA GLN A 47 11.34 -0.31 -4.51
C GLN A 47 10.28 -1.40 -4.58
N LEU A 48 9.19 -1.17 -5.31
CA LEU A 48 8.13 -2.16 -5.44
C LEU A 48 8.61 -3.40 -6.19
N SER A 49 9.50 -3.24 -7.17
CA SER A 49 10.11 -4.38 -7.86
C SER A 49 10.95 -5.23 -6.92
N VAL A 50 11.72 -4.60 -6.01
CA VAL A 50 12.50 -5.33 -4.99
C VAL A 50 11.58 -6.09 -4.04
N TYR A 51 10.50 -5.45 -3.55
CA TYR A 51 9.53 -6.12 -2.70
C TYR A 51 8.88 -7.30 -3.42
N GLN A 52 8.60 -7.16 -4.72
CA GLN A 52 8.03 -8.25 -5.52
C GLN A 52 8.98 -9.46 -5.58
N GLU A 53 10.29 -9.22 -5.66
CA GLU A 53 11.28 -10.29 -5.70
C GLU A 53 11.33 -11.08 -4.39
N VAL A 54 11.09 -10.43 -3.25
CA VAL A 54 11.13 -11.10 -1.94
C VAL A 54 9.76 -11.60 -1.49
N LEU A 55 8.72 -11.34 -2.25
CA LEU A 55 7.34 -11.70 -1.89
C LEU A 55 7.17 -13.20 -1.57
N PRO A 56 7.71 -14.15 -2.38
CA PRO A 56 7.56 -15.56 -2.04
C PRO A 56 8.11 -15.92 -0.66
N GLN A 57 9.23 -15.31 -0.26
CA GLN A 57 9.83 -15.57 1.05
C GLN A 57 8.96 -15.03 2.18
N LEU A 58 8.35 -13.86 1.97
CA LEU A 58 7.43 -13.27 2.96
C LEU A 58 6.17 -14.11 3.10
N GLU A 59 5.64 -14.61 2.00
CA GLU A 59 4.44 -15.46 2.01
C GLU A 59 4.68 -16.77 2.73
N GLU A 60 5.87 -17.36 2.60
CA GLU A 60 6.25 -18.57 3.32
C GLU A 60 6.22 -18.35 4.83
N GLN A 61 6.49 -17.13 5.29
CA GLN A 61 6.46 -16.78 6.71
C GLN A 61 5.08 -16.30 7.16
N GLY A 62 4.08 -16.36 6.30
CA GLY A 62 2.72 -15.95 6.62
C GLY A 62 2.50 -14.44 6.57
N ALA A 63 3.42 -13.68 5.98
CA ALA A 63 3.28 -12.23 5.86
C ALA A 63 2.60 -11.87 4.54
N LYS A 64 1.79 -10.80 4.58
CA LYS A 64 1.15 -10.20 3.41
C LYS A 64 1.76 -8.83 3.15
N LEU A 65 1.98 -8.51 1.89
CA LEU A 65 2.55 -7.24 1.47
C LEU A 65 1.51 -6.44 0.70
N VAL A 66 1.28 -5.20 1.12
CA VAL A 66 0.24 -4.33 0.54
C VAL A 66 0.82 -2.93 0.32
N GLY A 67 0.68 -2.40 -0.89
CA GLY A 67 1.10 -1.03 -1.19
C GLY A 67 -0.05 -0.04 -1.02
N ILE A 68 0.25 1.17 -0.56
CA ILE A 68 -0.73 2.24 -0.38
C ILE A 68 -0.15 3.54 -0.92
N SER A 69 -0.89 4.19 -1.82
CA SER A 69 -0.57 5.55 -2.27
C SER A 69 -1.85 6.33 -2.52
N VAL A 70 -1.73 7.61 -2.88
CA VAL A 70 -2.88 8.46 -3.17
C VAL A 70 -3.40 8.31 -4.60
N ASP A 71 -2.78 7.45 -5.41
CA ASP A 71 -3.25 7.17 -6.77
C ASP A 71 -4.59 6.44 -6.75
N GLY A 72 -5.39 6.63 -7.79
CA GLY A 72 -6.66 5.94 -7.92
C GLY A 72 -6.50 4.49 -8.39
N ALA A 73 -7.58 3.72 -8.27
CA ALA A 73 -7.56 2.29 -8.60
C ALA A 73 -7.18 2.01 -10.05
N PHE A 74 -7.63 2.85 -11.00
CA PHE A 74 -7.28 2.67 -12.39
C PHE A 74 -5.78 2.87 -12.64
N CYS A 75 -5.19 3.85 -11.98
CA CYS A 75 -3.75 4.09 -12.06
C CYS A 75 -2.97 2.91 -11.47
N HIS A 76 -3.40 2.40 -10.33
CA HIS A 76 -2.80 1.22 -9.69
C HIS A 76 -2.83 0.01 -10.62
N LYS A 77 -3.96 -0.22 -11.28
CA LYS A 77 -4.07 -1.36 -12.18
C LYS A 77 -3.14 -1.25 -13.37
N ALA A 78 -3.06 -0.06 -13.97
CA ALA A 78 -2.13 0.20 -15.08
C ALA A 78 -0.67 0.02 -14.64
N PHE A 79 -0.33 0.51 -13.45
CA PHE A 79 1.00 0.38 -12.90
C PHE A 79 1.37 -1.08 -12.65
N GLN A 80 0.47 -1.86 -12.06
CA GLN A 80 0.69 -3.30 -11.86
C GLN A 80 0.95 -4.02 -13.17
N GLN A 81 0.14 -3.76 -14.18
CA GLN A 81 0.25 -4.41 -15.48
C GLN A 81 1.55 -4.04 -16.18
N HIS A 82 1.92 -2.77 -16.12
CA HIS A 82 3.13 -2.26 -16.77
C HIS A 82 4.40 -2.81 -16.11
N GLN A 83 4.43 -2.92 -14.78
CA GLN A 83 5.61 -3.32 -14.03
C GLN A 83 5.62 -4.79 -13.58
N GLY A 84 4.55 -5.52 -13.85
CA GLY A 84 4.46 -6.92 -13.42
C GLY A 84 4.40 -7.09 -11.91
N ILE A 85 3.78 -6.14 -11.20
CA ILE A 85 3.67 -6.15 -9.75
C ILE A 85 2.46 -6.98 -9.33
N GLY A 86 2.68 -7.98 -8.46
CA GLY A 86 1.64 -8.88 -8.00
C GLY A 86 1.06 -8.57 -6.62
N ILE A 87 1.60 -7.57 -5.91
CA ILE A 87 1.07 -7.20 -4.59
C ILE A 87 -0.16 -6.30 -4.77
N PRO A 88 -1.17 -6.38 -3.87
CA PRO A 88 -2.30 -5.47 -3.90
C PRO A 88 -1.86 -4.02 -3.69
N LEU A 89 -2.44 -3.11 -4.46
CA LEU A 89 -2.18 -1.67 -4.35
C LEU A 89 -3.48 -0.98 -3.96
N LEU A 90 -3.49 -0.36 -2.79
CA LEU A 90 -4.69 0.28 -2.24
C LEU A 90 -4.68 1.78 -2.54
N ALA A 91 -5.86 2.31 -2.87
CA ALA A 91 -6.02 3.69 -3.28
C ALA A 91 -6.47 4.57 -2.11
N ASP A 92 -5.55 5.31 -1.51
CA ASP A 92 -5.83 6.34 -0.50
C ASP A 92 -6.17 7.65 -1.21
N PHE A 93 -7.09 7.56 -2.17
CA PHE A 93 -7.41 8.59 -3.14
C PHE A 93 -8.42 9.60 -2.62
N HIS A 94 -9.46 9.13 -1.92
CA HIS A 94 -10.53 10.01 -1.45
C HIS A 94 -11.12 9.53 -0.11
N PRO A 95 -11.07 10.35 0.97
CA PRO A 95 -10.34 11.63 1.04
C PRO A 95 -8.83 11.42 0.88
N LYS A 96 -8.22 12.29 0.09
CA LYS A 96 -6.82 12.12 -0.30
C LYS A 96 -5.89 12.04 0.91
N GLY A 97 -5.16 10.93 1.00
CA GLY A 97 -4.15 10.77 2.04
C GLY A 97 -4.71 10.54 3.45
N GLU A 98 -6.01 10.23 3.59
CA GLU A 98 -6.62 10.04 4.91
C GLU A 98 -5.90 8.95 5.71
N VAL A 99 -5.60 7.82 5.08
CA VAL A 99 -4.93 6.71 5.76
C VAL A 99 -3.46 7.06 6.03
N ALA A 100 -2.77 7.69 5.08
CA ALA A 100 -1.40 8.14 5.28
C ALA A 100 -1.31 9.12 6.45
N LYS A 101 -2.28 10.01 6.59
CA LYS A 101 -2.35 10.95 7.73
C LYS A 101 -2.56 10.21 9.04
N ALA A 102 -3.44 9.20 9.06
CA ALA A 102 -3.69 8.42 10.26
C ALA A 102 -2.45 7.66 10.73
N TYR A 103 -1.62 7.20 9.79
CA TYR A 103 -0.38 6.50 10.10
C TYR A 103 0.82 7.44 10.32
N GLY A 104 0.62 8.76 10.15
CA GLY A 104 1.67 9.75 10.39
C GLY A 104 2.75 9.78 9.32
N VAL A 105 2.44 9.40 8.09
CA VAL A 105 3.41 9.37 6.98
C VAL A 105 3.04 10.30 5.83
N TRP A 106 2.07 11.19 6.05
CA TRP A 106 1.64 12.15 5.04
C TRP A 106 2.61 13.32 4.93
N SER A 107 2.90 13.76 3.71
CA SER A 107 3.70 14.95 3.44
C SER A 107 2.82 16.07 2.89
N GLU A 108 2.60 17.13 3.69
CA GLU A 108 1.82 18.29 3.27
C GLU A 108 2.51 19.03 2.10
N ASP A 109 3.84 19.06 2.12
CA ASP A 109 4.60 19.77 1.08
C ASP A 109 4.47 19.11 -0.29
N HIS A 110 4.33 17.81 -0.33
CA HIS A 110 4.27 17.05 -1.59
C HIS A 110 2.87 16.56 -1.94
N GLY A 111 1.92 16.61 -1.01
CA GLY A 111 0.57 16.14 -1.22
C GLY A 111 0.44 14.63 -1.36
N VAL A 112 1.38 13.89 -0.78
CA VAL A 112 1.42 12.41 -0.84
C VAL A 112 1.84 11.79 0.48
#